data_d5ab72f85b2cc33373456bbeacf02c9d
#
_entry.id   d5ab72f85b2cc33373456bbeacf02c9d
#
_cell.length_a   1.000
_cell.length_b   1.000
_cell.length_c   1.000
_cell.angle_alpha   90.00
_cell.angle_beta   90.00
_cell.angle_gamma   90.00
#
_symmetry.space_group_name_H-M   'P 1'
#
loop_
_entity.id
_entity.type
_entity.pdbx_description
1 polymer ?
#
loop_
_entity_poly.entity_id
_entity_poly.type
_entity_poly.pdbx_seq_one_letter_code
_entity_poly.pdbx_strand_id
1 'polypeptide(L)'
;MSICDRYTKRKEDAIEIFNDSFLKIFKEIHRYVPAYADEVNSFKGWIRKILIYTAIDHSRKNNKHHFTAEIETTLIYLPEREENAFDRISYDEIIRAIQHLSPAYRTVLNLFIIDGFSHEEIAEQLKISIGTSKSNLFKARQQLQKILKNDNKILIAKNVG
;
A
#
# COMPACT_ATOMS: atom_id res chain seq x y z
N MET A 1 -7.45 -7.63 -9.34
CA MET A 1 -6.06 -7.28 -9.05
C MET A 1 -5.68 -7.78 -7.66
N SER A 2 -4.54 -8.43 -7.50
CA SER A 2 -4.19 -9.09 -6.25
C SER A 2 -3.68 -8.09 -5.20
N ILE A 3 -3.74 -8.48 -3.92
CA ILE A 3 -3.11 -7.72 -2.83
C ILE A 3 -1.63 -7.49 -3.17
N CYS A 4 -0.94 -8.48 -3.74
CA CYS A 4 0.47 -8.42 -4.08
C CYS A 4 0.82 -7.26 -5.02
N ASP A 5 -0.03 -7.00 -6.04
CA ASP A 5 0.22 -5.94 -7.03
C ASP A 5 0.26 -4.52 -6.41
N ARG A 6 -0.45 -4.30 -5.30
CA ARG A 6 -0.44 -2.99 -4.61
C ARG A 6 0.86 -2.72 -3.88
N TYR A 7 1.55 -3.77 -3.43
CA TYR A 7 2.77 -3.65 -2.64
C TYR A 7 4.05 -3.58 -3.46
N THR A 8 4.00 -4.00 -4.74
CA THR A 8 5.17 -4.07 -5.61
C THR A 8 4.95 -3.31 -6.92
N LYS A 9 6.04 -2.92 -7.57
CA LYS A 9 6.03 -2.33 -8.92
C LYS A 9 6.28 -3.41 -9.98
N ARG A 10 7.07 -4.42 -9.63
CA ARG A 10 7.48 -5.48 -10.54
C ARG A 10 6.53 -6.67 -10.42
N LYS A 11 6.13 -7.22 -11.55
CA LYS A 11 5.26 -8.39 -11.61
C LYS A 11 5.91 -9.63 -10.99
N GLU A 12 7.22 -9.77 -11.15
CA GLU A 12 8.01 -10.85 -10.59
C GLU A 12 7.93 -10.86 -9.06
N ASP A 13 8.07 -9.67 -8.43
CA ASP A 13 7.97 -9.52 -6.97
C ASP A 13 6.56 -9.87 -6.48
N ALA A 14 5.52 -9.50 -7.24
CA ALA A 14 4.13 -9.86 -6.90
C ALA A 14 3.90 -11.37 -6.96
N ILE A 15 4.48 -12.05 -7.94
CA ILE A 15 4.43 -13.51 -8.07
C ILE A 15 5.20 -14.18 -6.92
N GLU A 16 6.37 -13.68 -6.55
CA GLU A 16 7.15 -14.18 -5.41
C GLU A 16 6.35 -14.09 -4.11
N ILE A 17 5.78 -12.91 -3.81
CA ILE A 17 4.92 -12.71 -2.63
C ILE A 17 3.73 -13.67 -2.65
N PHE A 18 3.09 -13.85 -3.80
CA PHE A 18 1.95 -14.76 -3.92
C PHE A 18 2.35 -16.20 -3.62
N ASN A 19 3.44 -16.71 -4.23
CA ASN A 19 3.93 -18.06 -4.03
C ASN A 19 4.34 -18.32 -2.58
N ASP A 20 5.08 -17.38 -1.97
CA ASP A 20 5.48 -17.46 -0.56
C ASP A 20 4.27 -17.46 0.37
N SER A 21 3.27 -16.65 0.06
CA SER A 21 2.01 -16.61 0.82
C SER A 21 1.26 -17.95 0.72
N PHE A 22 1.22 -18.52 -0.49
CA PHE A 22 0.55 -19.79 -0.72
C PHE A 22 1.23 -20.94 0.04
N LEU A 23 2.56 -20.95 0.06
CA LEU A 23 3.33 -21.92 0.85
C LEU A 23 3.06 -21.77 2.36
N LYS A 24 2.95 -20.53 2.86
CA LYS A 24 2.59 -20.28 4.26
C LYS A 24 1.17 -20.77 4.56
N ILE A 25 0.21 -20.48 3.69
CA ILE A 25 -1.18 -20.94 3.82
C ILE A 25 -1.22 -22.46 3.90
N PHE A 26 -0.54 -23.17 3.00
CA PHE A 26 -0.48 -24.65 3.01
C PHE A 26 0.10 -25.20 4.31
N LYS A 27 1.16 -24.58 4.82
CA LYS A 27 1.80 -25.01 6.06
C LYS A 27 0.94 -24.77 7.30
N GLU A 28 0.14 -23.71 7.32
CA GLU A 28 -0.61 -23.27 8.49
C GLU A 28 -2.10 -23.62 8.46
N ILE A 29 -2.63 -24.10 7.33
CA ILE A 29 -4.07 -24.36 7.16
C ILE A 29 -4.62 -25.34 8.20
N HIS A 30 -3.82 -26.31 8.63
CA HIS A 30 -4.22 -27.29 9.65
C HIS A 30 -4.37 -26.67 11.06
N ARG A 31 -3.84 -25.46 11.27
CA ARG A 31 -3.96 -24.70 12.53
C ARG A 31 -5.01 -23.61 12.44
N TYR A 32 -5.65 -23.46 11.29
CA TYR A 32 -6.67 -22.44 11.12
C TYR A 32 -7.87 -22.73 12.01
N VAL A 33 -8.28 -21.72 12.78
CA VAL A 33 -9.51 -21.71 13.58
C VAL A 33 -10.31 -20.47 13.17
N PRO A 34 -11.61 -20.61 12.84
CA PRO A 34 -12.46 -19.46 12.55
C PRO A 34 -12.47 -18.45 13.69
N ALA A 35 -12.28 -17.17 13.40
CA ALA A 35 -12.26 -16.12 14.40
C ALA A 35 -13.68 -15.63 14.78
N TYR A 36 -14.69 -15.92 13.94
CA TYR A 36 -16.11 -15.55 14.13
C TYR A 36 -17.02 -16.50 13.36
N ALA A 37 -18.34 -16.40 13.59
CA ALA A 37 -19.36 -17.35 13.12
C ALA A 37 -19.44 -17.47 11.58
N ASP A 38 -19.13 -16.41 10.82
CA ASP A 38 -19.01 -16.48 9.37
C ASP A 38 -17.66 -17.06 8.99
N GLU A 39 -17.61 -18.38 8.84
CA GLU A 39 -16.38 -19.14 8.55
C GLU A 39 -15.72 -18.73 7.22
N VAL A 40 -16.52 -18.41 6.20
CA VAL A 40 -16.02 -18.02 4.87
C VAL A 40 -15.29 -16.68 4.95
N ASN A 41 -15.88 -15.68 5.59
CA ASN A 41 -15.24 -14.37 5.76
C ASN A 41 -14.07 -14.42 6.75
N SER A 42 -14.18 -15.26 7.79
CA SER A 42 -13.07 -15.53 8.70
C SER A 42 -11.86 -16.10 7.95
N PHE A 43 -12.08 -17.09 7.09
CA PHE A 43 -11.02 -17.71 6.28
C PHE A 43 -10.40 -16.73 5.27
N LYS A 44 -11.23 -15.95 4.57
CA LYS A 44 -10.73 -14.89 3.68
C LYS A 44 -9.89 -13.86 4.42
N GLY A 45 -10.30 -13.45 5.62
CA GLY A 45 -9.56 -12.53 6.47
C GLY A 45 -8.20 -13.08 6.89
N TRP A 46 -8.14 -14.37 7.24
CA TRP A 46 -6.92 -15.07 7.59
C TRP A 46 -5.94 -15.13 6.41
N ILE A 47 -6.41 -15.54 5.21
CA ILE A 47 -5.59 -15.54 3.98
C ILE A 47 -5.08 -14.12 3.68
N ARG A 48 -5.96 -13.10 3.77
CA ARG A 48 -5.58 -11.70 3.55
C ARG A 48 -4.45 -11.26 4.47
N LYS A 49 -4.50 -11.62 5.76
CA LYS A 49 -3.43 -11.36 6.72
C LYS A 49 -2.10 -11.96 6.29
N ILE A 50 -2.09 -13.23 5.87
CA ILE A 50 -0.88 -13.91 5.41
C ILE A 50 -0.28 -13.18 4.19
N LEU A 51 -1.11 -12.80 3.21
CA LEU A 51 -0.67 -12.05 2.02
C LEU A 51 -0.04 -10.70 2.41
N ILE A 52 -0.70 -9.93 3.28
CA ILE A 52 -0.22 -8.62 3.72
C ILE A 52 1.11 -8.76 4.46
N TYR A 53 1.21 -9.67 5.45
CA TYR A 53 2.45 -9.87 6.20
C TYR A 53 3.60 -10.37 5.32
N THR A 54 3.32 -11.23 4.34
CA THR A 54 4.33 -11.68 3.38
C THR A 54 4.80 -10.52 2.50
N ALA A 55 3.90 -9.64 2.06
CA ALA A 55 4.26 -8.43 1.32
C ALA A 55 5.10 -7.44 2.15
N ILE A 56 4.78 -7.28 3.44
CA ILE A 56 5.59 -6.49 4.39
C ILE A 56 7.00 -7.08 4.51
N ASP A 57 7.11 -8.38 4.74
CA ASP A 57 8.40 -9.07 4.88
C ASP A 57 9.26 -8.91 3.62
N HIS A 58 8.64 -9.08 2.44
CA HIS A 58 9.30 -8.86 1.15
C HIS A 58 9.79 -7.41 1.02
N SER A 59 8.93 -6.45 1.35
CA SER A 59 9.27 -5.02 1.30
C SER A 59 10.43 -4.68 2.26
N ARG A 60 10.42 -5.23 3.48
CA ARG A 60 11.50 -5.04 4.48
C ARG A 60 12.82 -5.65 4.02
N LYS A 61 12.78 -6.85 3.43
CA LYS A 61 13.97 -7.56 2.95
C LYS A 61 14.66 -6.78 1.83
N ASN A 62 13.87 -6.23 0.91
CA ASN A 62 14.39 -5.55 -0.28
C ASN A 62 14.66 -4.05 -0.08
N ASN A 63 14.13 -3.43 0.99
CA ASN A 63 14.17 -1.98 1.18
C ASN A 63 14.62 -1.55 2.59
N LYS A 64 15.53 -2.29 3.22
CA LYS A 64 16.02 -2.02 4.60
C LYS A 64 16.44 -0.58 4.85
N HIS A 65 17.00 0.12 3.85
CA HIS A 65 17.48 1.50 3.96
C HIS A 65 16.41 2.56 3.64
N HIS A 66 15.29 2.21 3.01
CA HIS A 66 14.29 3.19 2.57
C HIS A 66 13.23 3.55 3.63
N PHE A 67 13.07 2.71 4.65
CA PHE A 67 12.10 2.99 5.72
C PHE A 67 12.63 3.97 6.78
N THR A 68 13.95 4.14 6.88
CA THR A 68 14.61 4.99 7.88
C THR A 68 15.16 6.29 7.30
N ALA A 69 15.10 6.49 5.98
CA ALA A 69 15.66 7.66 5.34
C ALA A 69 14.74 8.88 5.48
N GLU A 70 15.32 9.90 6.11
CA GLU A 70 15.05 11.33 6.02
C GLU A 70 13.75 11.86 6.64
N ILE A 71 13.94 12.32 7.87
CA ILE A 71 13.20 13.43 8.44
C ILE A 71 13.65 14.72 7.72
N GLU A 72 13.25 14.93 6.50
CA GLU A 72 13.12 16.29 5.99
C GLU A 72 11.76 16.82 6.48
N THR A 73 11.80 17.47 7.60
CA THR A 73 10.70 18.26 8.16
C THR A 73 10.50 19.49 7.31
N THR A 74 9.80 19.34 6.21
CA THR A 74 9.12 20.48 5.60
C THR A 74 7.63 20.25 5.80
N LEU A 75 7.10 20.90 6.83
CA LEU A 75 5.65 21.06 7.02
C LEU A 75 5.13 21.90 5.84
N ILE A 76 4.70 21.25 4.80
CA ILE A 76 4.00 21.91 3.70
C ILE A 76 2.51 21.74 3.96
N TYR A 77 1.87 22.86 4.25
CA TYR A 77 0.42 23.03 4.33
C TYR A 77 -0.25 22.40 3.11
N LEU A 78 -1.25 21.54 3.34
CA LEU A 78 -2.11 21.06 2.27
C LEU A 78 -3.03 22.19 1.86
N PRO A 79 -3.09 22.62 0.60
CA PRO A 79 -4.17 23.47 0.13
C PRO A 79 -5.49 22.67 0.19
N GLU A 80 -6.56 23.38 0.57
CA GLU A 80 -7.91 22.86 0.66
C GLU A 80 -8.35 22.16 -0.64
N ARG A 81 -9.21 21.16 -0.47
CA ARG A 81 -9.82 20.32 -1.49
C ARG A 81 -10.45 21.15 -2.61
N GLU A 82 -9.94 21.03 -3.81
CA GLU A 82 -10.74 21.24 -5.02
C GLU A 82 -11.51 19.94 -5.30
N GLU A 83 -12.81 19.93 -5.04
CA GLU A 83 -13.67 18.74 -5.02
C GLU A 83 -14.00 18.13 -6.39
N ASN A 84 -13.58 18.70 -7.53
CA ASN A 84 -14.21 18.40 -8.82
C ASN A 84 -13.36 17.62 -9.84
N ALA A 85 -12.17 17.09 -9.49
CA ALA A 85 -11.30 16.44 -10.47
C ALA A 85 -11.26 14.89 -10.38
N PHE A 86 -11.90 14.28 -9.39
CA PHE A 86 -11.71 12.85 -9.07
C PHE A 86 -12.81 11.91 -9.60
N ASP A 87 -13.91 12.42 -10.13
CA ASP A 87 -15.07 11.61 -10.52
C ASP A 87 -14.86 10.66 -11.72
N ARG A 88 -13.68 10.65 -12.34
CA ARG A 88 -13.39 9.83 -13.53
C ARG A 88 -12.10 9.01 -13.46
N ILE A 89 -11.46 8.92 -12.30
CA ILE A 89 -10.22 8.14 -12.16
C ILE A 89 -10.58 6.66 -12.06
N SER A 90 -10.07 5.85 -12.99
CA SER A 90 -10.29 4.42 -12.97
C SER A 90 -9.48 3.75 -11.85
N TYR A 91 -9.97 2.59 -11.37
CA TYR A 91 -9.25 1.78 -10.38
C TYR A 91 -7.82 1.47 -10.80
N ASP A 92 -7.59 1.15 -12.07
CA ASP A 92 -6.25 0.81 -12.60
C ASP A 92 -5.30 2.02 -12.61
N GLU A 93 -5.82 3.23 -12.81
CA GLU A 93 -5.03 4.46 -12.71
C GLU A 93 -4.59 4.72 -11.27
N ILE A 94 -5.47 4.52 -10.30
CA ILE A 94 -5.13 4.64 -8.88
C ILE A 94 -4.03 3.65 -8.51
N ILE A 95 -4.15 2.40 -8.94
CA ILE A 95 -3.15 1.37 -8.65
C ILE A 95 -1.80 1.70 -9.30
N ARG A 96 -1.81 2.14 -10.56
CA ARG A 96 -0.57 2.58 -11.22
C ARG A 96 0.08 3.75 -10.47
N ALA A 97 -0.71 4.73 -10.05
CA ALA A 97 -0.22 5.85 -9.26
C ALA A 97 0.39 5.39 -7.92
N ILE A 98 -0.24 4.44 -7.22
CA ILE A 98 0.30 3.83 -6.00
C ILE A 98 1.63 3.10 -6.29
N GLN A 99 1.72 2.37 -7.40
CA GLN A 99 2.94 1.67 -7.80
C GLN A 99 4.11 2.61 -8.14
N HIS A 100 3.85 3.87 -8.47
CA HIS A 100 4.88 4.89 -8.71
C HIS A 100 5.42 5.53 -7.41
N LEU A 101 4.78 5.32 -6.28
CA LEU A 101 5.32 5.75 -4.98
C LEU A 101 6.61 5.00 -4.64
N SER A 102 7.47 5.62 -3.83
CA SER A 102 8.61 4.91 -3.23
C SER A 102 8.12 3.71 -2.41
N PRO A 103 8.94 2.67 -2.22
CA PRO A 103 8.51 1.48 -1.47
C PRO A 103 7.99 1.78 -0.06
N ALA A 104 8.64 2.71 0.67
CA ALA A 104 8.22 3.09 2.02
C ALA A 104 6.85 3.79 2.02
N TYR A 105 6.65 4.76 1.12
CA TYR A 105 5.39 5.50 0.99
C TYR A 105 4.26 4.59 0.55
N ARG A 106 4.51 3.74 -0.44
CA ARG A 106 3.56 2.75 -0.94
C ARG A 106 3.11 1.79 0.15
N THR A 107 4.04 1.23 0.91
CA THR A 107 3.73 0.27 1.97
C THR A 107 2.90 0.91 3.06
N VAL A 108 3.31 2.09 3.58
CA VAL A 108 2.56 2.78 4.64
C VAL A 108 1.17 3.20 4.16
N LEU A 109 1.04 3.70 2.92
CA LEU A 109 -0.24 4.09 2.34
C LEU A 109 -1.20 2.89 2.23
N ASN A 110 -0.72 1.76 1.70
CA ASN A 110 -1.53 0.54 1.58
C ASN A 110 -1.99 0.04 2.95
N LEU A 111 -1.07 -0.06 3.92
CA LEU A 111 -1.39 -0.54 5.25
C LEU A 111 -2.43 0.35 5.95
N PHE A 112 -2.24 1.67 5.91
CA PHE A 112 -3.13 2.60 6.62
C PHE A 112 -4.48 2.78 5.92
N ILE A 113 -4.47 3.10 4.60
CA ILE A 113 -5.69 3.50 3.87
C ILE A 113 -6.51 2.29 3.42
N ILE A 114 -5.85 1.23 2.93
CA ILE A 114 -6.54 0.12 2.27
C ILE A 114 -6.72 -1.07 3.21
N ASP A 115 -5.72 -1.34 4.03
CA ASP A 115 -5.72 -2.52 4.90
C ASP A 115 -6.12 -2.21 6.36
N GLY A 116 -6.27 -0.91 6.72
CA GLY A 116 -6.88 -0.46 7.98
C GLY A 116 -5.97 -0.57 9.21
N PHE A 117 -4.66 -0.66 9.04
CA PHE A 117 -3.70 -0.69 10.15
C PHE A 117 -3.58 0.68 10.82
N SER A 118 -3.47 0.71 12.14
CA SER A 118 -3.10 1.91 12.89
C SER A 118 -1.61 2.28 12.68
N HIS A 119 -1.24 3.51 13.02
CA HIS A 119 0.17 3.91 12.94
C HIS A 119 1.07 3.16 13.93
N GLU A 120 0.52 2.73 15.05
CA GLU A 120 1.18 1.89 16.05
C GLU A 120 1.50 0.51 15.47
N GLU A 121 0.51 -0.15 14.87
CA GLU A 121 0.68 -1.45 14.21
C GLU A 121 1.66 -1.36 13.04
N ILE A 122 1.58 -0.30 12.22
CA ILE A 122 2.51 -0.06 11.11
C ILE A 122 3.94 0.13 11.63
N ALA A 123 4.11 0.91 12.71
CA ALA A 123 5.41 1.16 13.31
C ALA A 123 6.05 -0.14 13.81
N GLU A 124 5.29 -0.98 14.47
CA GLU A 124 5.71 -2.31 14.93
C GLU A 124 6.10 -3.22 13.77
N GLN A 125 5.22 -3.33 12.76
CA GLN A 125 5.41 -4.21 11.62
C GLN A 125 6.60 -3.80 10.74
N LEU A 126 6.79 -2.50 10.52
CA LEU A 126 7.88 -1.98 9.68
C LEU A 126 9.17 -1.68 10.46
N LYS A 127 9.14 -1.80 11.79
CA LYS A 127 10.25 -1.45 12.71
C LYS A 127 10.72 0.00 12.53
N ILE A 128 9.77 0.92 12.49
CA ILE A 128 9.96 2.36 12.39
C ILE A 128 9.28 3.08 13.57
N SER A 129 9.53 4.38 13.74
CA SER A 129 8.79 5.16 14.73
C SER A 129 7.36 5.46 14.24
N ILE A 130 6.43 5.71 15.18
CA ILE A 130 5.07 6.18 14.85
C ILE A 130 5.14 7.49 14.07
N GLY A 131 6.08 8.39 14.43
CA GLY A 131 6.32 9.64 13.71
C GLY A 131 6.76 9.41 12.26
N THR A 132 7.64 8.43 12.01
CA THR A 132 8.04 8.03 10.67
C THR A 132 6.84 7.47 9.86
N SER A 133 5.99 6.66 10.48
CA SER A 133 4.77 6.17 9.83
C SER A 133 3.85 7.30 9.41
N LYS A 134 3.59 8.28 10.30
CA LYS A 134 2.77 9.46 10.01
C LYS A 134 3.37 10.32 8.89
N SER A 135 4.67 10.58 8.94
CA SER A 135 5.35 11.41 7.93
C SER A 135 5.38 10.71 6.56
N ASN A 136 5.61 9.40 6.52
CA ASN A 136 5.56 8.63 5.28
C ASN A 136 4.16 8.63 4.65
N LEU A 137 3.10 8.51 5.45
CA LEU A 137 1.72 8.60 4.96
C LEU A 137 1.43 9.98 4.38
N PHE A 138 1.87 11.05 5.05
CA PHE A 138 1.71 12.42 4.59
C PHE A 138 2.40 12.63 3.24
N LYS A 139 3.69 12.24 3.13
CA LYS A 139 4.47 12.33 1.88
C LYS A 139 3.86 11.46 0.77
N ALA A 140 3.37 10.26 1.11
CA ALA A 140 2.69 9.38 0.17
C ALA A 140 1.44 10.03 -0.45
N ARG A 141 0.59 10.67 0.39
CA ARG A 141 -0.61 11.38 -0.07
C ARG A 141 -0.27 12.56 -0.99
N GLN A 142 0.74 13.36 -0.62
CA GLN A 142 1.19 14.46 -1.46
C GLN A 142 1.70 13.99 -2.82
N GLN A 143 2.52 12.94 -2.83
CA GLN A 143 3.09 12.40 -4.07
C GLN A 143 2.00 11.78 -4.94
N LEU A 144 1.07 11.03 -4.34
CA LEU A 144 -0.06 10.44 -5.05
C LEU A 144 -0.93 11.53 -5.71
N GLN A 145 -1.23 12.60 -4.99
CA GLN A 145 -1.99 13.72 -5.53
C GLN A 145 -1.30 14.40 -6.72
N LYS A 146 0.04 14.56 -6.66
CA LYS A 146 0.82 15.11 -7.78
C LYS A 146 0.76 14.20 -9.01
N ILE A 147 0.90 12.88 -8.81
CA ILE A 147 0.84 11.90 -9.92
C ILE A 147 -0.53 11.96 -10.58
N LEU A 148 -1.62 11.86 -9.81
CA LEU A 148 -2.98 11.87 -10.33
C LEU A 148 -3.35 13.18 -11.04
N LYS A 149 -2.89 14.34 -10.53
CA LYS A 149 -3.09 15.63 -11.21
C LYS A 149 -2.35 15.71 -12.55
N ASN A 150 -1.16 15.15 -12.64
CA ASN A 150 -0.39 15.15 -13.88
C ASN A 150 -0.99 14.20 -14.93
N ASP A 151 -1.43 13.01 -14.53
CA ASP A 151 -2.07 12.04 -15.42
C ASP A 151 -3.40 12.60 -15.98
N ASN A 152 -4.22 13.26 -15.17
CA ASN A 152 -5.43 13.94 -15.62
C ASN A 152 -5.15 15.06 -16.65
N LYS A 153 -4.09 15.85 -16.47
CA LYS A 153 -3.71 16.88 -17.45
C LYS A 153 -3.33 16.27 -18.81
N ILE A 154 -2.64 15.13 -18.79
CA ILE A 154 -2.23 14.42 -20.02
C ILE A 154 -3.46 13.83 -20.73
N LEU A 155 -4.43 13.28 -19.99
CA LEU A 155 -5.66 12.74 -20.54
C LEU A 155 -6.54 13.81 -21.18
N ILE A 156 -6.69 14.96 -20.53
CA ILE A 156 -7.43 16.11 -21.08
C ILE A 156 -6.76 16.62 -22.36
N ALA A 157 -5.42 16.73 -22.38
CA ALA A 157 -4.68 17.18 -23.56
C ALA A 157 -4.79 16.21 -24.75
N LYS A 158 -4.93 14.90 -24.50
CA LYS A 158 -5.13 13.89 -25.56
C LYS A 158 -6.55 13.82 -26.11
N ASN A 159 -7.55 14.28 -25.36
CA ASN A 159 -8.96 14.26 -25.77
C ASN A 159 -9.41 15.56 -26.45
N VAL A 160 -8.57 16.57 -26.53
CA VAL A 160 -8.85 17.89 -27.14
C VAL A 160 -8.09 18.06 -28.49
N GLY A 161 -7.32 17.09 -28.93
CA GLY A 161 -6.67 17.02 -30.25
C GLY A 161 -7.32 15.94 -31.07
#